data_bedb3bf9f86e78b0c46021e3842f9ca8
#
_entry.id   bedb3bf9f86e78b0c46021e3842f9ca8
#
_cell.length_a   1.000
_cell.length_b   1.000
_cell.length_c   1.000
_cell.angle_alpha   90.00
_cell.angle_beta   90.00
_cell.angle_gamma   90.00
#
_symmetry.space_group_name_H-M   'P 1'
#
loop_
_entity.id
_entity.type
_entity.pdbx_description
1 polymer ?
#
loop_
_entity_poly.entity_id
_entity_poly.type
_entity_poly.pdbx_seq_one_letter_code
_entity_poly.pdbx_strand_id
1 'polypeptide(L)'
;MKQILTSLQKLGGALMLPIAVLPAAALLLRLGQPDLLHIPVMAAAGQAIFANLGLLFAVGVAIGLARDNHGAAGLAAVVGYLVINKGAAVFVTAPAAVLAGVPLHAHALVIAAFTRQQLAELTVPVGIVSGLMGGSLYNRFHNFTLPSYLAFFGGRRFVPIITGFAALPLAILLGAELAHIQHGMDALSRTVLASGPWGLFVYGVLNRLLIVTGLHNILNSFAWFIVGHYHGVTGDMNRFFAGDPRAGAFMSGFFPVMMFGLPAACLAMYHTARPERRPAVAGLLLSIALTSFLTGVTEPVEFTFMFLAPGLYLVHALLTGLAFIITNALDVRLGFGFSAGLFDYILNFKYATHPLRLLPIGALYFGLYYGIFRYSILKFDLKTPGRELEALPARSPPAAAGGERARAYIAALGGPGNLESVNACTTRLRLTVHNQSAVSDAALKALGAIGMVRPSPTALQVIIGPIAEQIAGEMREALQNMPLDAQAAAVTATASMPVPAAAAEPTIPPLDRAQIQDLLAALGDAANIREVTTASSRLRISIADARRVNAEALQRLGLRGSTWVAPDCLHVIIGPAAPATGATLRELLSVAASIA
;
A
#
# COMPACT_ATOMS: atom_id res chain seq x y z
N MET A 1 -12.77 2.25 15.34
CA MET A 1 -12.10 1.00 14.92
C MET A 1 -11.76 0.98 13.44
N LYS A 2 -12.71 1.22 12.48
CA LYS A 2 -12.42 1.24 11.03
C LYS A 2 -11.32 2.24 10.61
N GLN A 3 -11.31 3.47 11.14
CA GLN A 3 -10.29 4.48 10.81
C GLN A 3 -8.88 4.08 11.27
N ILE A 4 -8.75 3.50 12.46
CA ILE A 4 -7.47 3.02 12.99
C ILE A 4 -6.93 1.89 12.10
N LEU A 5 -7.77 0.92 11.73
CA LEU A 5 -7.39 -0.17 10.83
C LEU A 5 -6.92 0.35 9.46
N THR A 6 -7.64 1.32 8.89
CA THR A 6 -7.24 1.95 7.62
C THR A 6 -5.90 2.67 7.72
N SER A 7 -5.63 3.37 8.83
CA SER A 7 -4.35 4.04 9.07
C SER A 7 -3.20 3.04 9.23
N LEU A 8 -3.43 1.95 9.96
CA LEU A 8 -2.44 0.87 10.10
C LEU A 8 -2.17 0.16 8.75
N GLN A 9 -3.20 -0.06 7.93
CA GLN A 9 -3.03 -0.62 6.58
C GLN A 9 -2.18 0.29 5.67
N LYS A 10 -2.38 1.61 5.75
CA LYS A 10 -1.55 2.58 5.02
C LYS A 10 -0.10 2.52 5.48
N LEU A 11 0.14 2.45 6.79
CA LEU A 11 1.48 2.30 7.35
C LEU A 11 2.12 0.99 6.89
N GLY A 12 1.41 -0.14 7.00
CA GLY A 12 1.91 -1.43 6.52
C GLY A 12 2.30 -1.41 5.04
N GLY A 13 1.48 -0.77 4.20
CA GLY A 13 1.82 -0.56 2.78
C GLY A 13 3.03 0.35 2.56
N ALA A 14 3.18 1.41 3.37
CA ALA A 14 4.30 2.33 3.27
C ALA A 14 5.64 1.70 3.70
N LEU A 15 5.61 0.75 4.63
CA LEU A 15 6.80 0.00 5.07
C LEU A 15 7.34 -0.96 3.99
N MET A 16 6.55 -1.32 2.99
CA MET A 16 7.02 -2.20 1.90
C MET A 16 8.12 -1.55 1.05
N LEU A 17 8.06 -0.24 0.82
CA LEU A 17 9.00 0.44 -0.07
C LEU A 17 10.46 0.36 0.43
N PRO A 18 10.79 0.71 1.69
CA PRO A 18 12.14 0.53 2.20
C PRO A 18 12.55 -0.95 2.33
N ILE A 19 11.62 -1.85 2.65
CA ILE A 19 11.91 -3.29 2.73
C ILE A 19 12.31 -3.85 1.34
N ALA A 20 11.74 -3.35 0.26
CA ALA A 20 12.05 -3.79 -1.10
C ALA A 20 13.50 -3.51 -1.54
N VAL A 21 14.26 -2.68 -0.82
CA VAL A 21 15.69 -2.41 -1.09
C VAL A 21 16.59 -3.48 -0.43
N LEU A 22 16.11 -4.15 0.61
CA LEU A 22 16.89 -5.13 1.38
C LEU A 22 17.46 -6.29 0.56
N PRO A 23 16.77 -6.84 -0.46
CA PRO A 23 17.32 -7.88 -1.31
C PRO A 23 18.63 -7.48 -1.97
N ALA A 24 18.67 -6.29 -2.55
CA ALA A 24 19.86 -5.76 -3.21
C ALA A 24 20.99 -5.54 -2.18
N ALA A 25 20.65 -4.98 -1.01
CA ALA A 25 21.60 -4.76 0.07
C ALA A 25 22.22 -6.08 0.57
N ALA A 26 21.38 -7.08 0.82
CA ALA A 26 21.83 -8.39 1.30
C ALA A 26 22.68 -9.13 0.26
N LEU A 27 22.27 -9.08 -1.02
CA LEU A 27 23.01 -9.68 -2.11
C LEU A 27 24.40 -9.04 -2.27
N LEU A 28 24.47 -7.71 -2.29
CA LEU A 28 25.73 -6.98 -2.38
C LEU A 28 26.63 -7.27 -1.18
N LEU A 29 26.07 -7.21 0.06
CA LEU A 29 26.81 -7.50 1.28
C LEU A 29 27.36 -8.91 1.24
N ARG A 30 26.55 -9.89 0.88
CA ARG A 30 26.90 -11.31 0.95
C ARG A 30 27.85 -11.74 -0.16
N LEU A 31 27.59 -11.37 -1.41
CA LEU A 31 28.48 -11.67 -2.53
C LEU A 31 29.86 -10.99 -2.39
N GLY A 32 29.88 -9.80 -1.78
CA GLY A 32 31.13 -9.06 -1.56
C GLY A 32 32.06 -9.63 -0.50
N GLN A 33 31.58 -10.61 0.34
CA GLN A 33 32.38 -11.19 1.43
C GLN A 33 33.61 -11.98 0.92
N PRO A 34 34.65 -12.10 1.76
CA PRO A 34 35.90 -12.80 1.40
C PRO A 34 35.72 -14.29 1.06
N ASP A 35 34.67 -14.90 1.57
CA ASP A 35 34.35 -16.33 1.38
C ASP A 35 33.51 -16.61 0.10
N LEU A 36 33.12 -15.57 -0.64
CA LEU A 36 32.44 -15.68 -1.93
C LEU A 36 33.26 -15.01 -3.04
N LEU A 37 32.83 -13.82 -3.51
CA LEU A 37 33.52 -13.15 -4.63
C LEU A 37 34.73 -12.31 -4.19
N HIS A 38 34.88 -12.04 -2.89
CA HIS A 38 35.94 -11.20 -2.33
C HIS A 38 36.04 -9.82 -3.00
N ILE A 39 34.88 -9.14 -3.15
CA ILE A 39 34.80 -7.80 -3.76
C ILE A 39 34.44 -6.78 -2.67
N PRO A 40 35.46 -6.10 -2.06
CA PRO A 40 35.22 -5.22 -0.91
C PRO A 40 34.24 -4.09 -1.18
N VAL A 41 34.19 -3.56 -2.40
CA VAL A 41 33.26 -2.48 -2.78
C VAL A 41 31.80 -2.94 -2.75
N MET A 42 31.51 -4.20 -3.11
CA MET A 42 30.16 -4.75 -3.01
C MET A 42 29.76 -4.92 -1.54
N ALA A 43 30.65 -5.49 -0.73
CA ALA A 43 30.40 -5.63 0.70
C ALA A 43 30.13 -4.28 1.37
N ALA A 44 30.96 -3.27 1.07
CA ALA A 44 30.82 -1.91 1.58
C ALA A 44 29.50 -1.26 1.12
N ALA A 45 29.11 -1.43 -0.15
CA ALA A 45 27.84 -0.94 -0.67
C ALA A 45 26.63 -1.56 0.03
N GLY A 46 26.61 -2.88 0.21
CA GLY A 46 25.57 -3.56 0.96
C GLY A 46 25.50 -3.08 2.42
N GLN A 47 26.65 -3.00 3.09
CA GLN A 47 26.76 -2.49 4.45
C GLN A 47 26.27 -1.05 4.60
N ALA A 48 26.53 -0.18 3.62
CA ALA A 48 26.07 1.20 3.61
C ALA A 48 24.54 1.30 3.61
N ILE A 49 23.87 0.43 2.87
CA ILE A 49 22.40 0.37 2.85
C ILE A 49 21.87 -0.06 4.24
N PHE A 50 22.41 -1.13 4.84
CA PHE A 50 22.01 -1.58 6.17
C PHE A 50 22.29 -0.53 7.26
N ALA A 51 23.42 0.16 7.19
CA ALA A 51 23.78 1.21 8.15
C ALA A 51 22.84 2.43 8.08
N ASN A 52 22.16 2.64 6.95
CA ASN A 52 21.25 3.77 6.74
C ASN A 52 19.77 3.35 6.64
N LEU A 53 19.42 2.18 7.15
CA LEU A 53 18.04 1.68 7.13
C LEU A 53 17.04 2.69 7.72
N GLY A 54 17.35 3.32 8.84
CA GLY A 54 16.47 4.31 9.47
C GLY A 54 16.12 5.46 8.52
N LEU A 55 17.09 5.96 7.75
CA LEU A 55 16.87 7.00 6.75
C LEU A 55 16.00 6.49 5.59
N LEU A 56 16.24 5.27 5.12
CA LEU A 56 15.44 4.64 4.08
C LEU A 56 13.99 4.44 4.53
N PHE A 57 13.78 4.02 5.79
CA PHE A 57 12.45 3.94 6.37
C PHE A 57 11.77 5.31 6.48
N ALA A 58 12.50 6.36 6.87
CA ALA A 58 11.95 7.71 6.91
C ALA A 58 11.41 8.15 5.55
N VAL A 59 12.22 8.01 4.51
CA VAL A 59 11.85 8.38 3.13
C VAL A 59 10.70 7.53 2.61
N GLY A 60 10.83 6.20 2.71
CA GLY A 60 9.86 5.25 2.16
C GLY A 60 8.48 5.36 2.82
N VAL A 61 8.45 5.47 4.15
CA VAL A 61 7.19 5.64 4.90
C VAL A 61 6.53 6.98 4.56
N ALA A 62 7.29 8.08 4.49
CA ALA A 62 6.72 9.39 4.17
C ALA A 62 6.11 9.44 2.77
N ILE A 63 6.83 8.92 1.76
CA ILE A 63 6.34 8.88 0.38
C ILE A 63 5.12 7.94 0.27
N GLY A 64 5.18 6.77 0.90
CA GLY A 64 4.07 5.81 0.89
C GLY A 64 2.81 6.29 1.61
N LEU A 65 2.93 7.24 2.56
CA LEU A 65 1.80 7.87 3.25
C LEU A 65 1.29 9.13 2.53
N ALA A 66 2.12 9.81 1.75
CA ALA A 66 1.73 10.98 0.99
C ALA A 66 0.64 10.61 -0.03
N ARG A 67 -0.40 11.45 -0.16
CA ARG A 67 -1.57 11.17 -1.02
C ARG A 67 -1.20 11.02 -2.48
N ASP A 68 -0.18 11.75 -2.93
CA ASP A 68 0.31 11.78 -4.31
C ASP A 68 1.72 11.18 -4.48
N ASN A 69 2.21 10.46 -3.45
CA ASN A 69 3.56 9.87 -3.39
C ASN A 69 4.68 10.89 -3.71
N HIS A 70 4.51 12.14 -3.35
CA HIS A 70 5.39 13.23 -3.75
C HIS A 70 6.72 13.27 -2.97
N GLY A 71 7.84 13.49 -3.66
CA GLY A 71 9.19 13.53 -3.07
C GLY A 71 9.38 14.57 -1.96
N ALA A 72 8.59 15.66 -1.90
CA ALA A 72 8.63 16.63 -0.81
C ALA A 72 8.30 16.01 0.55
N ALA A 73 7.47 14.97 0.59
CA ALA A 73 7.20 14.21 1.82
C ALA A 73 8.46 13.46 2.27
N GLY A 74 9.19 12.85 1.32
CA GLY A 74 10.45 12.18 1.59
C GLY A 74 11.52 13.16 2.12
N LEU A 75 11.68 14.34 1.48
CA LEU A 75 12.58 15.38 1.96
C LEU A 75 12.22 15.86 3.38
N ALA A 76 10.94 16.04 3.65
CA ALA A 76 10.46 16.42 4.98
C ALA A 76 10.83 15.37 6.03
N ALA A 77 10.68 14.08 5.71
CA ALA A 77 11.09 13.00 6.61
C ALA A 77 12.60 12.93 6.83
N VAL A 78 13.41 13.20 5.80
CA VAL A 78 14.87 13.32 5.95
C VAL A 78 15.22 14.42 6.94
N VAL A 79 14.61 15.61 6.78
CA VAL A 79 14.81 16.73 7.73
C VAL A 79 14.41 16.32 9.14
N GLY A 80 13.22 15.73 9.31
CA GLY A 80 12.76 15.22 10.61
C GLY A 80 13.72 14.21 11.23
N TYR A 81 14.16 13.22 10.45
CA TYR A 81 15.10 12.19 10.86
C TYR A 81 16.44 12.78 11.36
N LEU A 82 17.00 13.70 10.60
CA LEU A 82 18.26 14.36 10.95
C LEU A 82 18.13 15.22 12.21
N VAL A 83 17.04 15.99 12.32
CA VAL A 83 16.77 16.85 13.48
C VAL A 83 16.57 16.00 14.75
N ILE A 84 15.78 14.91 14.66
CA ILE A 84 15.56 14.04 15.83
C ILE A 84 16.88 13.38 16.27
N ASN A 85 17.64 12.77 15.36
CA ASN A 85 18.88 12.08 15.73
C ASN A 85 19.95 13.05 16.28
N LYS A 86 20.16 14.19 15.61
CA LYS A 86 21.17 15.17 16.05
C LYS A 86 20.73 15.92 17.29
N GLY A 87 19.44 16.25 17.39
CA GLY A 87 18.89 16.91 18.58
C GLY A 87 18.91 16.02 19.81
N ALA A 88 18.54 14.73 19.66
CA ALA A 88 18.62 13.77 20.77
C ALA A 88 20.04 13.54 21.25
N ALA A 89 21.03 13.56 20.35
CA ALA A 89 22.44 13.40 20.68
C ALA A 89 22.97 14.43 21.70
N VAL A 90 22.34 15.60 21.74
CA VAL A 90 22.73 16.68 22.68
C VAL A 90 22.46 16.30 24.15
N PHE A 91 21.47 15.45 24.38
CA PHE A 91 21.05 15.02 25.73
C PHE A 91 21.74 13.73 26.19
N VAL A 92 22.47 13.03 25.30
CA VAL A 92 23.16 11.79 25.64
C VAL A 92 24.44 12.11 26.40
N THR A 93 24.49 11.70 27.65
CA THR A 93 25.69 11.85 28.50
C THR A 93 26.40 10.51 28.65
N ALA A 94 27.71 10.49 28.41
CA ALA A 94 28.51 9.30 28.64
C ALA A 94 28.76 9.12 30.16
N PRO A 95 28.47 7.93 30.71
CA PRO A 95 28.79 7.62 32.12
C PRO A 95 30.29 7.76 32.41
N ALA A 96 30.65 8.15 33.63
CA ALA A 96 32.04 8.31 34.03
C ALA A 96 32.86 7.02 33.82
N ALA A 97 32.24 5.85 33.95
CA ALA A 97 32.88 4.56 33.71
C ALA A 97 33.37 4.40 32.25
N VAL A 98 32.70 5.01 31.27
CA VAL A 98 33.10 4.95 29.84
C VAL A 98 34.34 5.80 29.58
N LEU A 99 34.58 6.82 30.42
CA LEU A 99 35.69 7.74 30.29
C LEU A 99 36.88 7.32 31.23
N ALA A 100 36.68 6.33 32.09
CA ALA A 100 37.71 5.87 33.01
C ALA A 100 38.91 5.32 32.24
N GLY A 101 40.10 5.86 32.54
CA GLY A 101 41.35 5.47 31.89
C GLY A 101 41.57 6.04 30.49
N VAL A 102 40.65 6.85 29.97
CA VAL A 102 40.78 7.50 28.67
C VAL A 102 41.52 8.82 28.83
N PRO A 103 42.54 9.14 28.01
CA PRO A 103 43.20 10.45 28.04
C PRO A 103 42.24 11.59 27.70
N LEU A 104 42.38 12.73 28.36
CA LEU A 104 41.44 13.88 28.25
C LEU A 104 41.21 14.35 26.80
N HIS A 105 42.26 14.33 25.98
CA HIS A 105 42.16 14.71 24.56
C HIS A 105 41.31 13.73 23.70
N ALA A 106 41.10 12.51 24.16
CA ALA A 106 40.29 11.50 23.49
C ALA A 106 38.85 11.46 23.99
N HIS A 107 38.49 12.17 25.08
CA HIS A 107 37.12 12.18 25.64
C HIS A 107 36.06 12.52 24.61
N ALA A 108 36.28 13.58 23.80
CA ALA A 108 35.32 13.99 22.78
C ALA A 108 35.02 12.89 21.74
N LEU A 109 36.04 12.14 21.33
CA LEU A 109 35.89 11.01 20.40
C LEU A 109 35.13 9.84 21.05
N VAL A 110 35.45 9.52 22.30
CA VAL A 110 34.79 8.45 23.04
C VAL A 110 33.32 8.80 23.29
N ILE A 111 33.02 10.04 23.72
CA ILE A 111 31.64 10.53 23.88
C ILE A 111 30.88 10.46 22.56
N ALA A 112 31.48 10.90 21.45
CA ALA A 112 30.84 10.83 20.14
C ALA A 112 30.57 9.40 19.68
N ALA A 113 31.51 8.47 19.94
CA ALA A 113 31.34 7.06 19.62
C ALA A 113 30.24 6.41 20.50
N PHE A 114 30.25 6.69 21.80
CA PHE A 114 29.21 6.23 22.74
C PHE A 114 27.83 6.75 22.32
N THR A 115 27.68 8.06 22.07
CA THR A 115 26.42 8.67 21.64
C THR A 115 25.91 8.03 20.33
N ARG A 116 26.81 7.81 19.37
CA ARG A 116 26.45 7.14 18.11
C ARG A 116 25.95 5.72 18.35
N GLN A 117 26.61 4.97 19.22
CA GLN A 117 26.20 3.61 19.56
C GLN A 117 24.83 3.59 20.23
N GLN A 118 24.59 4.47 21.21
CA GLN A 118 23.30 4.55 21.92
C GLN A 118 22.13 4.89 20.98
N LEU A 119 22.34 5.76 20.01
CA LEU A 119 21.30 6.14 19.05
C LEU A 119 21.17 5.14 17.89
N ALA A 120 22.17 4.31 17.63
CA ALA A 120 22.15 3.33 16.53
C ALA A 120 20.99 2.35 16.64
N GLU A 121 20.66 1.93 17.87
CA GLU A 121 19.56 1.00 18.15
C GLU A 121 18.17 1.59 17.84
N LEU A 122 18.06 2.92 17.84
CA LEU A 122 16.81 3.63 17.60
C LEU A 122 16.65 4.17 16.16
N THR A 123 17.64 3.93 15.27
CA THR A 123 17.62 4.50 13.91
C THR A 123 16.38 4.11 13.12
N VAL A 124 15.97 2.84 13.17
CA VAL A 124 14.77 2.37 12.45
C VAL A 124 13.48 2.90 13.09
N PRO A 125 13.24 2.79 14.42
CA PRO A 125 12.13 3.45 15.09
C PRO A 125 12.01 4.94 14.78
N VAL A 126 13.11 5.69 14.89
CA VAL A 126 13.17 7.13 14.56
C VAL A 126 12.86 7.35 13.08
N GLY A 127 13.34 6.50 12.19
CA GLY A 127 13.03 6.54 10.77
C GLY A 127 11.54 6.41 10.50
N ILE A 128 10.88 5.42 11.10
CA ILE A 128 9.43 5.22 10.97
C ILE A 128 8.65 6.42 11.52
N VAL A 129 9.01 6.93 12.70
CA VAL A 129 8.35 8.11 13.30
C VAL A 129 8.54 9.35 12.42
N SER A 130 9.74 9.59 11.90
CA SER A 130 10.03 10.69 10.99
C SER A 130 9.25 10.58 9.69
N GLY A 131 9.12 9.36 9.16
CA GLY A 131 8.32 9.07 7.97
C GLY A 131 6.84 9.33 8.19
N LEU A 132 6.28 8.87 9.31
CA LEU A 132 4.90 9.13 9.73
C LEU A 132 4.64 10.64 9.86
N MET A 133 5.55 11.36 10.50
CA MET A 133 5.46 12.81 10.68
C MET A 133 5.54 13.53 9.34
N GLY A 134 6.56 13.25 8.52
CA GLY A 134 6.76 13.90 7.22
C GLY A 134 5.58 13.67 6.27
N GLY A 135 5.10 12.43 6.14
CA GLY A 135 3.94 12.09 5.31
C GLY A 135 2.64 12.72 5.80
N SER A 136 2.41 12.73 7.12
CA SER A 136 1.22 13.34 7.73
C SER A 136 1.20 14.85 7.57
N LEU A 137 2.33 15.52 7.84
CA LEU A 137 2.48 16.98 7.67
C LEU A 137 2.40 17.37 6.20
N TYR A 138 2.92 16.53 5.28
CA TYR A 138 2.75 16.73 3.85
C TYR A 138 1.26 16.74 3.47
N ASN A 139 0.50 15.74 3.89
CA ASN A 139 -0.92 15.64 3.59
C ASN A 139 -1.74 16.83 4.12
N ARG A 140 -1.26 17.49 5.18
CA ARG A 140 -1.95 18.64 5.79
C ARG A 140 -1.51 19.98 5.20
N PHE A 141 -0.21 20.15 4.87
CA PHE A 141 0.38 21.47 4.61
C PHE A 141 0.93 21.66 3.18
N HIS A 142 0.83 20.67 2.28
CA HIS A 142 1.34 20.77 0.92
C HIS A 142 0.73 21.92 0.08
N ASN A 143 -0.45 22.40 0.43
CA ASN A 143 -1.13 23.54 -0.21
C ASN A 143 -1.22 24.76 0.73
N PHE A 144 -0.40 24.82 1.79
CA PHE A 144 -0.46 25.92 2.76
C PHE A 144 0.03 27.23 2.13
N THR A 145 -0.81 28.27 2.19
CA THR A 145 -0.49 29.60 1.64
C THR A 145 0.05 30.50 2.74
N LEU A 146 1.16 31.16 2.45
CA LEU A 146 1.77 32.15 3.33
C LEU A 146 1.51 33.57 2.77
N PRO A 147 1.62 34.62 3.58
CA PRO A 147 1.56 36.00 3.12
C PRO A 147 2.55 36.25 1.96
N SER A 148 2.27 37.24 1.10
CA SER A 148 3.02 37.49 -0.14
C SER A 148 4.54 37.60 0.03
N TYR A 149 5.01 38.19 1.13
CA TYR A 149 6.43 38.33 1.45
C TYR A 149 7.12 37.03 1.89
N LEU A 150 6.35 35.98 2.22
CA LEU A 150 6.83 34.64 2.56
C LEU A 150 6.35 33.58 1.53
N ALA A 151 5.71 33.99 0.44
CA ALA A 151 5.08 33.08 -0.52
C ALA A 151 6.08 32.05 -1.10
N PHE A 152 7.37 32.38 -1.20
CA PHE A 152 8.43 31.45 -1.60
C PHE A 152 8.50 30.19 -0.72
N PHE A 153 8.21 30.28 0.56
CA PHE A 153 8.22 29.17 1.52
C PHE A 153 6.89 28.43 1.60
N GLY A 154 5.85 28.87 0.87
CA GLY A 154 4.53 28.27 0.86
C GLY A 154 4.43 26.95 0.08
N GLY A 155 3.27 26.33 0.17
CA GLY A 155 2.97 25.08 -0.53
C GLY A 155 3.85 23.92 -0.07
N ARG A 156 4.30 23.11 -1.02
CA ARG A 156 5.14 21.92 -0.75
C ARG A 156 6.48 22.24 -0.09
N ARG A 157 7.01 23.45 -0.25
CA ARG A 157 8.27 23.90 0.36
C ARG A 157 8.13 24.13 1.87
N PHE A 158 6.92 24.43 2.33
CA PHE A 158 6.63 24.62 3.75
C PHE A 158 6.74 23.32 4.54
N VAL A 159 6.49 22.16 3.90
CA VAL A 159 6.42 20.87 4.59
C VAL A 159 7.74 20.47 5.26
N PRO A 160 8.91 20.50 4.62
CA PRO A 160 10.18 20.23 5.30
C PRO A 160 10.45 21.20 6.46
N ILE A 161 10.06 22.47 6.32
CA ILE A 161 10.26 23.50 7.35
C ILE A 161 9.45 23.15 8.60
N ILE A 162 8.15 22.96 8.45
CA ILE A 162 7.28 22.64 9.61
C ILE A 162 7.65 21.27 10.22
N THR A 163 8.13 20.32 9.39
CA THR A 163 8.60 19.03 9.89
C THR A 163 9.86 19.20 10.74
N GLY A 164 10.80 20.05 10.34
CA GLY A 164 11.98 20.38 11.14
C GLY A 164 11.61 20.95 12.52
N PHE A 165 10.69 21.91 12.56
CA PHE A 165 10.19 22.44 13.84
C PHE A 165 9.43 21.39 14.67
N ALA A 166 8.57 20.59 14.06
CA ALA A 166 7.84 19.52 14.74
C ALA A 166 8.76 18.39 15.24
N ALA A 167 9.93 18.23 14.66
CA ALA A 167 10.93 17.25 15.07
C ALA A 167 11.68 17.66 16.36
N LEU A 168 11.75 18.96 16.69
CA LEU A 168 12.47 19.45 17.89
C LEU A 168 11.89 18.89 19.21
N PRO A 169 10.58 18.96 19.48
CA PRO A 169 10.01 18.34 20.67
C PRO A 169 10.29 16.84 20.76
N LEU A 170 10.25 16.14 19.60
CA LEU A 170 10.54 14.72 19.56
C LEU A 170 12.04 14.44 19.82
N ALA A 171 12.93 15.29 19.36
CA ALA A 171 14.36 15.19 19.66
C ALA A 171 14.65 15.35 21.15
N ILE A 172 14.01 16.33 21.79
CA ILE A 172 14.12 16.58 23.24
C ILE A 172 13.58 15.38 24.02
N LEU A 173 12.36 14.93 23.67
CA LEU A 173 11.73 13.77 24.32
C LEU A 173 12.60 12.51 24.18
N LEU A 174 13.05 12.21 22.95
CA LEU A 174 13.88 11.04 22.70
C LEU A 174 15.20 11.12 23.47
N GLY A 175 15.85 12.28 23.48
CA GLY A 175 17.14 12.45 24.16
C GLY A 175 17.02 12.40 25.67
N ALA A 176 16.01 13.04 26.25
CA ALA A 176 15.76 13.05 27.69
C ALA A 176 15.32 11.68 28.22
N GLU A 177 14.49 10.96 27.46
CA GLU A 177 13.91 9.68 27.86
C GLU A 177 14.63 8.47 27.26
N LEU A 178 15.80 8.66 26.63
CA LEU A 178 16.53 7.63 25.90
C LEU A 178 16.72 6.35 26.72
N ALA A 179 17.17 6.50 27.98
CA ALA A 179 17.38 5.36 28.87
C ALA A 179 16.10 4.59 29.18
N HIS A 180 14.99 5.30 29.43
CA HIS A 180 13.70 4.67 29.69
C HIS A 180 13.16 3.96 28.45
N ILE A 181 13.30 4.57 27.27
CA ILE A 181 12.90 3.96 25.98
C ILE A 181 13.70 2.69 25.73
N GLN A 182 15.02 2.72 25.91
CA GLN A 182 15.89 1.54 25.76
C GLN A 182 15.51 0.44 26.75
N HIS A 183 15.36 0.76 28.04
CA HIS A 183 14.89 -0.20 29.04
C HIS A 183 13.53 -0.81 28.70
N GLY A 184 12.59 -0.01 28.18
CA GLY A 184 11.28 -0.48 27.72
C GLY A 184 11.39 -1.42 26.53
N MET A 185 12.22 -1.08 25.54
CA MET A 185 12.49 -1.94 24.38
C MET A 185 13.15 -3.25 24.78
N ASP A 186 14.13 -3.19 25.70
CA ASP A 186 14.79 -4.38 26.23
C ASP A 186 13.83 -5.26 27.04
N ALA A 187 12.97 -4.66 27.87
CA ALA A 187 11.96 -5.41 28.61
C ALA A 187 10.97 -6.12 27.68
N LEU A 188 10.49 -5.40 26.65
CA LEU A 188 9.63 -5.97 25.63
C LEU A 188 10.33 -7.08 24.85
N SER A 189 11.57 -6.84 24.42
CA SER A 189 12.40 -7.85 23.72
C SER A 189 12.62 -9.09 24.58
N ARG A 190 12.96 -8.92 25.87
CA ARG A 190 13.09 -10.03 26.80
C ARG A 190 11.80 -10.82 26.97
N THR A 191 10.65 -10.14 27.07
CA THR A 191 9.34 -10.79 27.19
C THR A 191 9.02 -11.62 25.94
N VAL A 192 9.27 -11.06 24.76
CA VAL A 192 9.07 -11.76 23.48
C VAL A 192 10.02 -12.97 23.36
N LEU A 193 11.29 -12.80 23.71
CA LEU A 193 12.27 -13.90 23.69
C LEU A 193 11.98 -14.96 24.77
N ALA A 194 11.54 -14.54 25.97
CA ALA A 194 11.18 -15.44 27.06
C ALA A 194 9.90 -16.26 26.79
N SER A 195 9.02 -15.80 25.89
CA SER A 195 7.87 -16.57 25.46
C SER A 195 8.26 -17.84 24.67
N GLY A 196 9.53 -17.95 24.28
CA GLY A 196 10.12 -19.13 23.68
C GLY A 196 9.41 -19.63 22.43
N PRO A 197 9.22 -20.96 22.28
CA PRO A 197 8.60 -21.55 21.11
C PRO A 197 7.15 -21.06 20.85
N TRP A 198 6.41 -20.75 21.93
CA TRP A 198 5.03 -20.27 21.81
C TRP A 198 4.95 -18.84 21.26
N GLY A 199 5.88 -17.95 21.62
CA GLY A 199 5.95 -16.62 21.02
C GLY A 199 6.27 -16.68 19.54
N LEU A 200 7.18 -17.57 19.14
CA LEU A 200 7.50 -17.83 17.75
C LEU A 200 6.31 -18.42 16.98
N PHE A 201 5.54 -19.32 17.61
CA PHE A 201 4.31 -19.86 17.03
C PHE A 201 3.31 -18.73 16.74
N VAL A 202 3.00 -17.92 17.74
CA VAL A 202 2.07 -16.79 17.62
C VAL A 202 2.56 -15.80 16.56
N TYR A 203 3.86 -15.50 16.53
CA TYR A 203 4.46 -14.67 15.49
C TYR A 203 4.21 -15.23 14.08
N GLY A 204 4.49 -16.53 13.86
CA GLY A 204 4.29 -17.18 12.56
C GLY A 204 2.83 -17.18 12.12
N VAL A 205 1.89 -17.48 13.04
CA VAL A 205 0.44 -17.44 12.76
C VAL A 205 -0.03 -16.02 12.42
N LEU A 206 0.30 -15.04 13.27
CA LEU A 206 -0.10 -13.65 13.06
C LEU A 206 0.52 -13.07 11.78
N ASN A 207 1.77 -13.42 11.48
CA ASN A 207 2.43 -12.99 10.26
C ASN A 207 1.60 -13.38 9.02
N ARG A 208 1.14 -14.63 8.92
CA ARG A 208 0.30 -15.08 7.81
C ARG A 208 -1.06 -14.41 7.82
N LEU A 209 -1.78 -14.40 8.95
CA LEU A 209 -3.12 -13.80 9.04
C LEU A 209 -3.13 -12.30 8.68
N LEU A 210 -2.06 -11.59 9.02
CA LEU A 210 -1.94 -10.16 8.76
C LEU A 210 -1.54 -9.81 7.31
N ILE A 211 -1.14 -10.78 6.47
CA ILE A 211 -0.87 -10.55 5.04
C ILE A 211 -2.11 -9.99 4.33
N VAL A 212 -3.31 -10.48 4.66
CA VAL A 212 -4.57 -10.00 4.07
C VAL A 212 -4.71 -8.49 4.17
N THR A 213 -4.27 -7.93 5.29
CA THR A 213 -4.37 -6.50 5.59
C THR A 213 -3.09 -5.72 5.27
N GLY A 214 -1.96 -6.40 5.02
CA GLY A 214 -0.63 -5.81 4.87
C GLY A 214 0.04 -5.40 6.20
N LEU A 215 -0.57 -5.73 7.35
CA LEU A 215 -0.04 -5.39 8.67
C LEU A 215 1.14 -6.26 9.10
N HIS A 216 1.36 -7.41 8.43
CA HIS A 216 2.50 -8.30 8.68
C HIS A 216 3.85 -7.56 8.55
N ASN A 217 3.95 -6.52 7.71
CA ASN A 217 5.16 -5.71 7.56
C ASN A 217 5.52 -4.93 8.85
N ILE A 218 4.52 -4.52 9.64
CA ILE A 218 4.75 -3.88 10.94
C ILE A 218 5.33 -4.91 11.91
N LEU A 219 4.74 -6.11 11.93
CA LEU A 219 5.20 -7.21 12.78
C LEU A 219 6.62 -7.65 12.41
N ASN A 220 6.92 -7.75 11.10
CA ASN A 220 8.25 -8.06 10.58
C ASN A 220 9.27 -6.98 10.96
N SER A 221 8.93 -5.71 10.78
CA SER A 221 9.83 -4.60 11.13
C SER A 221 10.19 -4.63 12.61
N PHE A 222 9.24 -4.95 13.48
CA PHE A 222 9.49 -5.11 14.90
C PHE A 222 10.45 -6.29 15.18
N ALA A 223 10.16 -7.48 14.65
CA ALA A 223 10.99 -8.67 14.91
C ALA A 223 12.40 -8.55 14.30
N TRP A 224 12.51 -8.04 13.07
CA TRP A 224 13.77 -8.06 12.32
C TRP A 224 14.72 -6.92 12.67
N PHE A 225 14.20 -5.77 13.14
CA PHE A 225 15.01 -4.57 13.38
C PHE A 225 15.05 -4.11 14.84
N ILE A 226 14.17 -4.63 15.71
CA ILE A 226 14.05 -4.16 17.10
C ILE A 226 14.32 -5.28 18.12
N VAL A 227 13.75 -6.48 17.94
CA VAL A 227 13.78 -7.54 18.95
C VAL A 227 15.18 -8.11 19.15
N GLY A 228 15.65 -8.09 20.40
CA GLY A 228 16.95 -8.63 20.82
C GLY A 228 18.10 -7.65 20.62
N HIS A 229 19.19 -7.90 21.34
CA HIS A 229 20.40 -7.08 21.34
C HIS A 229 21.66 -7.94 21.27
N TYR A 230 22.65 -7.51 20.49
CA TYR A 230 23.95 -8.17 20.39
C TYR A 230 25.02 -7.15 19.93
N HIS A 231 26.02 -6.88 20.79
CA HIS A 231 27.12 -5.95 20.50
C HIS A 231 26.71 -4.59 19.92
N GLY A 232 25.64 -3.97 20.46
CA GLY A 232 25.14 -2.67 19.97
C GLY A 232 24.28 -2.75 18.72
N VAL A 233 23.85 -3.95 18.31
CA VAL A 233 22.96 -4.17 17.16
C VAL A 233 21.66 -4.78 17.66
N THR A 234 20.52 -4.25 17.18
CA THR A 234 19.18 -4.75 17.51
C THR A 234 18.48 -5.39 16.31
N GLY A 235 17.50 -6.25 16.61
CA GLY A 235 16.70 -6.94 15.61
C GLY A 235 17.30 -8.25 15.11
N ASP A 236 16.46 -9.23 14.90
CA ASP A 236 16.89 -10.61 14.58
C ASP A 236 17.69 -10.68 13.26
N MET A 237 17.32 -9.88 12.26
CA MET A 237 18.02 -9.81 10.97
C MET A 237 19.41 -9.16 11.11
N ASN A 238 19.50 -8.00 11.76
CA ASN A 238 20.76 -7.28 11.90
C ASN A 238 21.75 -8.09 12.77
N ARG A 239 21.25 -8.71 13.84
CA ARG A 239 22.03 -9.58 14.73
C ARG A 239 22.57 -10.81 13.99
N PHE A 240 21.76 -11.40 13.11
CA PHE A 240 22.19 -12.53 12.27
C PHE A 240 23.39 -12.17 11.40
N PHE A 241 23.33 -11.03 10.71
CA PHE A 241 24.44 -10.54 9.89
C PHE A 241 25.63 -10.04 10.73
N ALA A 242 25.40 -9.66 11.98
CA ALA A 242 26.47 -9.35 12.94
C ALA A 242 27.15 -10.60 13.56
N GLY A 243 26.68 -11.81 13.21
CA GLY A 243 27.25 -13.07 13.66
C GLY A 243 26.76 -13.54 15.03
N ASP A 244 25.60 -13.08 15.51
CA ASP A 244 24.98 -13.63 16.72
C ASP A 244 24.48 -15.06 16.46
N PRO A 245 25.03 -16.10 17.14
CA PRO A 245 24.62 -17.47 16.89
C PRO A 245 23.19 -17.80 17.33
N ARG A 246 22.55 -16.93 18.13
CA ARG A 246 21.16 -17.07 18.59
C ARG A 246 20.15 -16.34 17.69
N ALA A 247 20.63 -15.51 16.76
CA ALA A 247 19.78 -14.81 15.80
C ALA A 247 19.25 -15.76 14.72
N GLY A 248 18.18 -15.36 14.05
CA GLY A 248 17.51 -16.15 13.02
C GLY A 248 16.23 -16.84 13.51
N ALA A 249 15.91 -16.77 14.79
CA ALA A 249 14.73 -17.43 15.34
C ALA A 249 13.41 -16.94 14.72
N PHE A 250 13.29 -15.64 14.42
CA PHE A 250 12.12 -15.05 13.77
C PHE A 250 12.14 -15.14 12.24
N MET A 251 13.10 -15.85 11.66
CA MET A 251 13.27 -16.02 10.23
C MET A 251 13.23 -17.49 9.80
N SER A 252 13.85 -18.38 10.59
CA SER A 252 14.06 -19.80 10.23
C SER A 252 12.78 -20.55 9.89
N GLY A 253 11.69 -20.30 10.62
CA GLY A 253 10.42 -21.01 10.45
C GLY A 253 9.71 -20.73 9.12
N PHE A 254 10.11 -19.68 8.40
CA PHE A 254 9.57 -19.41 7.09
C PHE A 254 10.12 -20.33 5.99
N PHE A 255 11.37 -20.80 6.11
CA PHE A 255 12.02 -21.60 5.07
C PHE A 255 11.29 -22.92 4.75
N PRO A 256 10.88 -23.77 5.72
CA PRO A 256 10.13 -24.98 5.42
C PRO A 256 8.81 -24.70 4.69
N VAL A 257 8.17 -23.59 5.03
CA VAL A 257 6.88 -23.18 4.46
C VAL A 257 7.04 -22.67 3.03
N MET A 258 7.97 -21.71 2.83
CA MET A 258 8.12 -20.98 1.57
C MET A 258 8.82 -21.81 0.50
N MET A 259 9.86 -22.58 0.88
CA MET A 259 10.61 -23.41 -0.06
C MET A 259 9.94 -24.75 -0.35
N PHE A 260 9.20 -25.33 0.59
CA PHE A 260 8.67 -26.68 0.44
C PHE A 260 7.15 -26.74 0.53
N GLY A 261 6.56 -26.14 1.55
CA GLY A 261 5.11 -26.20 1.82
C GLY A 261 4.27 -25.56 0.72
N LEU A 262 4.55 -24.32 0.36
CA LEU A 262 3.76 -23.61 -0.67
C LEU A 262 3.94 -24.18 -2.08
N PRO A 263 5.15 -24.59 -2.53
CA PRO A 263 5.28 -25.39 -3.76
C PRO A 263 4.47 -26.68 -3.75
N ALA A 264 4.43 -27.40 -2.61
CA ALA A 264 3.61 -28.59 -2.45
C ALA A 264 2.11 -28.28 -2.51
N ALA A 265 1.67 -27.15 -1.95
CA ALA A 265 0.29 -26.65 -2.07
C ALA A 265 -0.08 -26.40 -3.54
N CYS A 266 0.81 -25.76 -4.32
CA CYS A 266 0.63 -25.57 -5.76
C CYS A 266 0.50 -26.91 -6.50
N LEU A 267 1.34 -27.88 -6.17
CA LEU A 267 1.27 -29.23 -6.74
C LEU A 267 -0.06 -29.93 -6.36
N ALA A 268 -0.51 -29.79 -5.14
CA ALA A 268 -1.81 -30.33 -4.70
C ALA A 268 -2.98 -29.68 -5.45
N MET A 269 -2.96 -28.37 -5.64
CA MET A 269 -3.95 -27.65 -6.45
C MET A 269 -3.94 -28.10 -7.90
N TYR A 270 -2.76 -28.27 -8.51
CA TYR A 270 -2.62 -28.80 -9.87
C TYR A 270 -3.21 -30.21 -9.99
N HIS A 271 -2.85 -31.13 -9.09
CA HIS A 271 -3.35 -32.52 -9.16
C HIS A 271 -4.84 -32.63 -8.90
N THR A 272 -5.42 -31.72 -8.14
CA THR A 272 -6.86 -31.68 -7.84
C THR A 272 -7.68 -30.89 -8.86
N ALA A 273 -7.03 -30.12 -9.75
CA ALA A 273 -7.70 -29.41 -10.84
C ALA A 273 -8.42 -30.39 -11.79
N ARG A 274 -9.52 -29.94 -12.39
CA ARG A 274 -10.26 -30.73 -13.38
C ARG A 274 -9.35 -31.06 -14.57
N PRO A 275 -9.35 -32.30 -15.10
CA PRO A 275 -8.44 -32.72 -16.16
C PRO A 275 -8.38 -31.75 -17.35
N GLU A 276 -9.56 -31.20 -17.74
CA GLU A 276 -9.71 -30.28 -18.87
C GLU A 276 -9.05 -28.90 -18.62
N ARG A 277 -8.89 -28.54 -17.35
CA ARG A 277 -8.32 -27.24 -16.92
C ARG A 277 -6.87 -27.31 -16.47
N ARG A 278 -6.32 -28.51 -16.23
CA ARG A 278 -4.93 -28.69 -15.81
C ARG A 278 -3.92 -27.97 -16.71
N PRO A 279 -4.00 -28.08 -18.06
CA PRO A 279 -3.06 -27.38 -18.93
C PRO A 279 -3.10 -25.86 -18.76
N ALA A 280 -4.29 -25.30 -18.53
CA ALA A 280 -4.46 -23.85 -18.38
C ALA A 280 -3.87 -23.31 -17.06
N VAL A 281 -3.91 -24.09 -15.97
CA VAL A 281 -3.39 -23.65 -14.66
C VAL A 281 -1.95 -24.11 -14.39
N ALA A 282 -1.42 -25.06 -15.15
CA ALA A 282 -0.09 -25.64 -14.93
C ALA A 282 1.02 -24.58 -14.94
N GLY A 283 1.05 -23.74 -15.96
CA GLY A 283 2.08 -22.69 -16.11
C GLY A 283 2.02 -21.66 -14.98
N LEU A 284 0.81 -21.23 -14.59
CA LEU A 284 0.62 -20.31 -13.48
C LEU A 284 1.11 -20.92 -12.16
N LEU A 285 0.61 -22.11 -11.80
CA LEU A 285 0.95 -22.77 -10.53
C LEU A 285 2.45 -23.10 -10.44
N LEU A 286 3.07 -23.53 -11.55
CA LEU A 286 4.51 -23.75 -11.60
C LEU A 286 5.30 -22.46 -11.40
N SER A 287 4.91 -21.38 -12.07
CA SER A 287 5.58 -20.09 -11.97
C SER A 287 5.55 -19.54 -10.54
N ILE A 288 4.38 -19.53 -9.89
CA ILE A 288 4.26 -19.01 -8.52
C ILE A 288 4.93 -19.94 -7.48
N ALA A 289 4.89 -21.28 -7.71
CA ALA A 289 5.61 -22.24 -6.88
C ALA A 289 7.13 -22.01 -6.96
N LEU A 290 7.67 -21.82 -8.18
CA LEU A 290 9.09 -21.54 -8.39
C LEU A 290 9.49 -20.19 -7.78
N THR A 291 8.64 -19.17 -7.90
CA THR A 291 8.85 -17.87 -7.25
C THR A 291 8.97 -18.03 -5.74
N SER A 292 8.05 -18.75 -5.09
CA SER A 292 8.10 -19.03 -3.65
C SER A 292 9.37 -19.80 -3.28
N PHE A 293 9.70 -20.87 -4.01
CA PHE A 293 10.87 -21.71 -3.76
C PHE A 293 12.19 -20.93 -3.88
N LEU A 294 12.37 -20.17 -4.97
CA LEU A 294 13.64 -19.48 -5.24
C LEU A 294 13.82 -18.24 -4.40
N THR A 295 12.78 -17.42 -4.31
CA THR A 295 12.88 -16.07 -3.73
C THR A 295 12.18 -15.90 -2.39
N GLY A 296 11.32 -16.85 -1.98
CA GLY A 296 10.51 -16.72 -0.76
C GLY A 296 9.35 -15.74 -0.88
N VAL A 297 8.98 -15.29 -2.08
CA VAL A 297 7.79 -14.43 -2.30
C VAL A 297 6.54 -15.32 -2.34
N THR A 298 5.68 -15.19 -1.35
CA THR A 298 4.57 -16.12 -1.09
C THR A 298 3.20 -15.61 -1.50
N GLU A 299 3.01 -14.29 -1.57
CA GLU A 299 1.72 -13.67 -1.82
C GLU A 299 1.04 -14.16 -3.11
N PRO A 300 1.75 -14.40 -4.22
CA PRO A 300 1.11 -14.95 -5.41
C PRO A 300 0.49 -16.32 -5.19
N VAL A 301 1.12 -17.18 -4.38
CA VAL A 301 0.57 -18.49 -4.03
C VAL A 301 -0.57 -18.36 -3.05
N GLU A 302 -0.38 -17.61 -1.96
CA GLU A 302 -1.36 -17.45 -0.89
C GLU A 302 -2.68 -16.87 -1.40
N PHE A 303 -2.62 -15.88 -2.31
CA PHE A 303 -3.83 -15.29 -2.89
C PHE A 303 -4.62 -16.23 -3.79
N THR A 304 -4.03 -17.32 -4.30
CA THR A 304 -4.77 -18.32 -5.08
C THR A 304 -5.76 -19.12 -4.24
N PHE A 305 -5.55 -19.22 -2.93
CA PHE A 305 -6.46 -19.97 -2.05
C PHE A 305 -7.01 -19.16 -0.85
N MET A 306 -6.38 -18.07 -0.47
CA MET A 306 -6.78 -17.24 0.67
C MET A 306 -8.24 -16.80 0.61
N PHE A 307 -8.72 -16.35 -0.55
CA PHE A 307 -10.09 -15.88 -0.74
C PHE A 307 -11.07 -16.97 -1.14
N LEU A 308 -10.57 -17.99 -1.84
CA LEU A 308 -11.38 -19.09 -2.36
C LEU A 308 -11.60 -20.20 -1.32
N ALA A 309 -10.66 -20.35 -0.41
CA ALA A 309 -10.64 -21.39 0.62
C ALA A 309 -10.05 -20.86 1.96
N PRO A 310 -10.75 -19.95 2.68
CA PRO A 310 -10.22 -19.33 3.90
C PRO A 310 -9.82 -20.33 4.98
N GLY A 311 -10.48 -21.49 5.04
CA GLY A 311 -10.11 -22.57 5.96
C GLY A 311 -8.72 -23.15 5.67
N LEU A 312 -8.34 -23.30 4.40
CA LEU A 312 -6.97 -23.69 4.03
C LEU A 312 -5.95 -22.61 4.40
N TYR A 313 -6.33 -21.35 4.30
CA TYR A 313 -5.46 -20.25 4.71
C TYR A 313 -5.19 -20.24 6.21
N LEU A 314 -6.22 -20.53 7.02
CA LEU A 314 -6.05 -20.70 8.46
C LEU A 314 -5.12 -21.87 8.78
N VAL A 315 -5.28 -23.01 8.09
CA VAL A 315 -4.38 -24.16 8.25
C VAL A 315 -2.95 -23.79 7.86
N HIS A 316 -2.75 -23.07 6.75
CA HIS A 316 -1.44 -22.56 6.34
C HIS A 316 -0.82 -21.66 7.42
N ALA A 317 -1.59 -20.76 8.03
CA ALA A 317 -1.10 -19.91 9.12
C ALA A 317 -0.65 -20.74 10.34
N LEU A 318 -1.45 -21.72 10.75
CA LEU A 318 -1.11 -22.63 11.87
C LEU A 318 0.13 -23.47 11.56
N LEU A 319 0.25 -24.01 10.35
CA LEU A 319 1.43 -24.75 9.92
C LEU A 319 2.69 -23.85 9.89
N THR A 320 2.53 -22.57 9.54
CA THR A 320 3.64 -21.62 9.63
C THR A 320 4.08 -21.42 11.08
N GLY A 321 3.16 -21.21 12.01
CA GLY A 321 3.48 -21.15 13.43
C GLY A 321 4.18 -22.42 13.94
N LEU A 322 3.72 -23.59 13.52
CA LEU A 322 4.33 -24.87 13.87
C LEU A 322 5.76 -25.01 13.30
N ALA A 323 6.03 -24.48 12.10
CA ALA A 323 7.37 -24.46 11.52
C ALA A 323 8.35 -23.70 12.41
N PHE A 324 7.94 -22.60 13.01
CA PHE A 324 8.77 -21.85 13.96
C PHE A 324 9.08 -22.65 15.24
N ILE A 325 8.11 -23.41 15.77
CA ILE A 325 8.38 -24.31 16.92
C ILE A 325 9.40 -25.37 16.52
N ILE A 326 9.21 -26.04 15.38
CA ILE A 326 10.06 -27.15 14.94
C ILE A 326 11.48 -26.66 14.66
N THR A 327 11.65 -25.57 13.92
CA THR A 327 12.98 -25.03 13.62
C THR A 327 13.69 -24.58 14.90
N ASN A 328 12.95 -23.96 15.83
CA ASN A 328 13.51 -23.56 17.11
C ASN A 328 13.89 -24.77 17.99
N ALA A 329 13.05 -25.80 18.06
CA ALA A 329 13.31 -27.01 18.85
C ALA A 329 14.51 -27.83 18.31
N LEU A 330 14.72 -27.79 16.99
CA LEU A 330 15.86 -28.42 16.34
C LEU A 330 17.07 -27.51 16.21
N ASP A 331 17.05 -26.36 16.88
CA ASP A 331 18.11 -25.35 16.87
C ASP A 331 18.58 -24.98 15.47
N VAL A 332 17.64 -24.82 14.55
CA VAL A 332 17.91 -24.28 13.20
C VAL A 332 17.82 -22.76 13.29
N ARG A 333 18.96 -22.09 13.04
CA ARG A 333 19.04 -20.64 12.97
C ARG A 333 19.49 -20.24 11.59
N LEU A 334 18.57 -19.72 10.79
CA LEU A 334 18.84 -19.29 9.44
C LEU A 334 18.15 -17.95 9.20
N GLY A 335 18.93 -16.99 8.76
CA GLY A 335 18.43 -15.66 8.41
C GLY A 335 18.32 -15.49 6.89
N PHE A 336 17.64 -14.45 6.51
CA PHE A 336 17.54 -13.98 5.14
C PHE A 336 17.75 -12.47 5.09
N GLY A 337 18.24 -12.00 3.95
CA GLY A 337 18.32 -10.56 3.68
C GLY A 337 17.07 -10.05 2.97
N PHE A 338 16.35 -10.94 2.28
CA PHE A 338 15.12 -10.64 1.59
C PHE A 338 13.95 -11.48 2.08
N SER A 339 13.99 -12.79 1.82
CA SER A 339 12.94 -13.71 2.21
C SER A 339 13.44 -15.16 2.24
N ALA A 340 12.67 -16.05 2.84
CA ALA A 340 13.06 -17.43 3.10
C ALA A 340 12.97 -18.32 1.83
N GLY A 341 13.78 -18.03 0.84
CA GLY A 341 13.92 -18.80 -0.41
C GLY A 341 15.28 -19.44 -0.57
N LEU A 342 15.43 -20.22 -1.63
CA LEU A 342 16.66 -20.96 -1.95
C LEU A 342 17.87 -20.02 -2.08
N PHE A 343 17.68 -18.82 -2.64
CA PHE A 343 18.78 -17.86 -2.78
C PHE A 343 19.34 -17.47 -1.42
N ASP A 344 18.48 -17.06 -0.48
CA ASP A 344 18.91 -16.69 0.87
C ASP A 344 19.43 -17.91 1.65
N TYR A 345 18.86 -19.11 1.45
CA TYR A 345 19.37 -20.34 2.05
C TYR A 345 20.83 -20.61 1.67
N ILE A 346 21.14 -20.52 0.37
CA ILE A 346 22.51 -20.77 -0.12
C ILE A 346 23.46 -19.65 0.32
N LEU A 347 23.05 -18.39 0.12
CA LEU A 347 23.90 -17.22 0.41
C LEU A 347 24.26 -17.11 1.88
N ASN A 348 23.32 -17.44 2.77
CA ASN A 348 23.49 -17.28 4.21
C ASN A 348 23.86 -18.59 4.94
N PHE A 349 24.11 -19.66 4.19
CA PHE A 349 24.40 -21.00 4.73
C PHE A 349 25.53 -20.99 5.77
N LYS A 350 26.58 -20.19 5.55
CA LYS A 350 27.74 -20.09 6.43
C LYS A 350 27.43 -19.45 7.80
N TYR A 351 26.48 -18.50 7.83
CA TYR A 351 26.09 -17.83 9.07
C TYR A 351 25.02 -18.60 9.85
N ALA A 352 24.45 -19.62 9.23
CA ALA A 352 23.37 -20.40 9.80
C ALA A 352 23.87 -21.44 10.81
N THR A 353 23.06 -21.66 11.85
CA THR A 353 23.24 -22.79 12.77
C THR A 353 22.40 -23.97 12.29
N HIS A 354 23.02 -25.12 12.10
CA HIS A 354 22.43 -26.38 11.66
C HIS A 354 21.54 -26.28 10.37
N PRO A 355 21.98 -25.60 9.30
CA PRO A 355 21.15 -25.36 8.13
C PRO A 355 20.71 -26.65 7.41
N LEU A 356 21.50 -27.72 7.45
CA LEU A 356 21.16 -29.00 6.82
C LEU A 356 19.93 -29.68 7.44
N ARG A 357 19.62 -29.41 8.72
CA ARG A 357 18.40 -29.92 9.36
C ARG A 357 17.12 -29.36 8.71
N LEU A 358 17.24 -28.25 7.99
CA LEU A 358 16.12 -27.67 7.25
C LEU A 358 15.61 -28.59 6.12
N LEU A 359 16.49 -29.39 5.50
CA LEU A 359 16.12 -30.25 4.39
C LEU A 359 15.12 -31.35 4.80
N PRO A 360 15.36 -32.18 5.86
CA PRO A 360 14.36 -33.13 6.31
C PRO A 360 13.09 -32.46 6.85
N ILE A 361 13.18 -31.30 7.51
CA ILE A 361 12.01 -30.51 7.92
C ILE A 361 11.21 -30.09 6.68
N GLY A 362 11.88 -29.59 5.67
CA GLY A 362 11.27 -29.19 4.40
C GLY A 362 10.57 -30.35 3.68
N ALA A 363 11.21 -31.53 3.62
CA ALA A 363 10.60 -32.73 3.05
C ALA A 363 9.31 -33.14 3.80
N LEU A 364 9.34 -33.07 5.14
CA LEU A 364 8.14 -33.30 5.98
C LEU A 364 7.05 -32.28 5.64
N TYR A 365 7.41 -30.99 5.55
CA TYR A 365 6.48 -29.91 5.20
C TYR A 365 5.90 -30.05 3.81
N PHE A 366 6.70 -30.49 2.84
CA PHE A 366 6.22 -30.80 1.49
C PHE A 366 5.13 -31.88 1.52
N GLY A 367 5.38 -33.01 2.20
CA GLY A 367 4.40 -34.09 2.34
C GLY A 367 3.13 -33.63 3.09
N LEU A 368 3.31 -32.90 4.19
CA LEU A 368 2.22 -32.40 5.03
C LEU A 368 1.33 -31.42 4.26
N TYR A 369 1.90 -30.42 3.58
CA TYR A 369 1.14 -29.47 2.79
C TYR A 369 0.44 -30.13 1.62
N TYR A 370 1.13 -30.99 0.88
CA TYR A 370 0.53 -31.73 -0.21
C TYR A 370 -0.67 -32.57 0.24
N GLY A 371 -0.50 -33.33 1.32
CA GLY A 371 -1.55 -34.19 1.87
C GLY A 371 -2.75 -33.40 2.37
N ILE A 372 -2.53 -32.37 3.21
CA ILE A 372 -3.59 -31.56 3.78
C ILE A 372 -4.34 -30.80 2.69
N PHE A 373 -3.63 -30.15 1.78
CA PHE A 373 -4.26 -29.38 0.71
C PHE A 373 -5.06 -30.29 -0.22
N ARG A 374 -4.47 -31.41 -0.69
CA ARG A 374 -5.17 -32.37 -1.54
C ARG A 374 -6.42 -32.94 -0.87
N TYR A 375 -6.30 -33.38 0.39
CA TYR A 375 -7.42 -33.91 1.16
C TYR A 375 -8.52 -32.87 1.34
N SER A 376 -8.18 -31.68 1.80
CA SER A 376 -9.17 -30.63 2.04
C SER A 376 -9.86 -30.15 0.77
N ILE A 377 -9.11 -29.97 -0.32
CA ILE A 377 -9.67 -29.56 -1.62
C ILE A 377 -10.71 -30.61 -2.12
N LEU A 378 -10.39 -31.89 -2.03
CA LEU A 378 -11.28 -32.95 -2.49
C LEU A 378 -12.47 -33.15 -1.55
N LYS A 379 -12.23 -33.18 -0.23
CA LYS A 379 -13.28 -33.46 0.79
C LYS A 379 -14.32 -32.35 0.88
N PHE A 380 -13.88 -31.09 0.80
CA PHE A 380 -14.76 -29.93 0.95
C PHE A 380 -15.11 -29.27 -0.38
N ASP A 381 -14.76 -29.89 -1.51
CA ASP A 381 -14.96 -29.37 -2.87
C ASP A 381 -14.53 -27.90 -3.03
N LEU A 382 -13.35 -27.57 -2.50
CA LEU A 382 -12.86 -26.19 -2.50
C LEU A 382 -12.56 -25.73 -3.93
N LYS A 383 -12.95 -24.49 -4.24
CA LYS A 383 -12.83 -23.90 -5.58
C LYS A 383 -11.46 -23.26 -5.79
N THR A 384 -10.41 -24.06 -5.65
CA THR A 384 -9.03 -23.66 -5.98
C THR A 384 -8.82 -23.52 -7.49
N PRO A 385 -7.69 -22.93 -7.97
CA PRO A 385 -7.41 -22.80 -9.39
C PRO A 385 -7.62 -24.08 -10.18
N GLY A 386 -8.39 -24.01 -11.26
CA GLY A 386 -8.77 -25.14 -12.08
C GLY A 386 -10.00 -25.94 -11.59
N ARG A 387 -10.63 -25.52 -10.50
CA ARG A 387 -11.89 -26.10 -9.95
C ARG A 387 -13.05 -25.12 -9.89
N GLU A 388 -12.87 -23.89 -10.39
CA GLU A 388 -13.93 -22.87 -10.43
C GLU A 388 -15.11 -23.34 -11.31
N LEU A 389 -16.33 -22.92 -10.96
CA LEU A 389 -17.57 -23.29 -11.66
C LEU A 389 -17.73 -22.55 -12.99
N GLU A 390 -17.20 -21.32 -13.10
CA GLU A 390 -17.25 -20.51 -14.30
C GLU A 390 -15.96 -20.66 -15.12
N ALA A 391 -16.10 -20.64 -16.45
CA ALA A 391 -14.98 -20.61 -17.36
C ALA A 391 -14.17 -19.33 -17.11
N LEU A 392 -12.94 -19.48 -16.59
CA LEU A 392 -11.93 -18.46 -16.84
C LEU A 392 -11.85 -18.32 -18.35
N PRO A 393 -12.02 -17.13 -18.93
CA PRO A 393 -11.73 -16.95 -20.34
C PRO A 393 -10.28 -17.39 -20.56
N ALA A 394 -10.12 -18.46 -21.33
CA ALA A 394 -8.81 -18.94 -21.74
C ALA A 394 -8.23 -17.89 -22.69
N ARG A 395 -7.53 -16.92 -22.13
CA ARG A 395 -6.54 -16.13 -22.88
C ARG A 395 -5.66 -15.40 -21.85
N SER A 396 -4.39 -15.78 -21.81
CA SER A 396 -3.36 -14.77 -21.53
C SER A 396 -3.65 -13.60 -22.47
N PRO A 397 -3.72 -12.36 -21.98
CA PRO A 397 -3.82 -11.23 -22.90
C PRO A 397 -2.69 -11.39 -23.92
N PRO A 398 -2.92 -11.15 -25.22
CA PRO A 398 -1.83 -11.03 -26.14
C PRO A 398 -0.84 -10.04 -25.54
N ALA A 399 0.44 -10.21 -25.84
CA ALA A 399 1.50 -9.27 -25.50
C ALA A 399 1.22 -7.95 -26.24
N ALA A 400 0.16 -7.28 -25.86
CA ALA A 400 -0.15 -5.94 -26.32
C ALA A 400 0.93 -5.04 -25.73
N ALA A 401 1.55 -4.22 -26.55
CA ALA A 401 2.52 -3.22 -26.14
C ALA A 401 1.93 -2.40 -24.99
N GLY A 402 2.74 -2.07 -23.97
CA GLY A 402 2.28 -1.56 -22.65
C GLY A 402 1.19 -0.49 -22.68
N GLY A 403 1.15 0.37 -23.73
CA GLY A 403 0.12 1.40 -23.88
C GLY A 403 -1.30 0.88 -24.19
N GLU A 404 -1.46 -0.21 -24.94
CA GLU A 404 -2.79 -0.78 -25.24
C GLU A 404 -3.38 -1.49 -24.02
N ARG A 405 -2.53 -2.19 -23.27
CA ARG A 405 -2.92 -2.86 -22.03
C ARG A 405 -3.40 -1.85 -20.98
N ALA A 406 -2.66 -0.76 -20.79
CA ALA A 406 -3.03 0.31 -19.88
C ALA A 406 -4.39 0.93 -20.24
N ARG A 407 -4.63 1.21 -21.52
CA ARG A 407 -5.90 1.73 -22.02
C ARG A 407 -7.07 0.77 -21.77
N ALA A 408 -6.85 -0.54 -21.95
CA ALA A 408 -7.85 -1.55 -21.69
C ALA A 408 -8.23 -1.60 -20.19
N TYR A 409 -7.25 -1.51 -19.27
CA TYR A 409 -7.52 -1.40 -17.82
C TYR A 409 -8.27 -0.10 -17.49
N ILE A 410 -7.86 1.04 -18.03
CA ILE A 410 -8.54 2.34 -17.83
C ILE A 410 -9.99 2.27 -18.31
N ALA A 411 -10.23 1.70 -19.49
CA ALA A 411 -11.58 1.51 -20.04
C ALA A 411 -12.44 0.59 -19.15
N ALA A 412 -11.89 -0.54 -18.69
CA ALA A 412 -12.56 -1.48 -17.79
C ALA A 412 -12.91 -0.86 -16.42
N LEU A 413 -12.17 0.15 -16.00
CA LEU A 413 -12.39 0.91 -14.76
C LEU A 413 -13.38 2.09 -14.92
N GLY A 414 -14.01 2.22 -16.09
CA GLY A 414 -14.99 3.28 -16.35
C GLY A 414 -14.40 4.53 -17.00
N GLY A 415 -13.21 4.41 -17.59
CA GLY A 415 -12.53 5.48 -18.28
C GLY A 415 -11.67 6.39 -17.39
N PRO A 416 -10.88 7.30 -18.01
CA PRO A 416 -9.97 8.18 -17.29
C PRO A 416 -10.67 9.09 -16.28
N GLY A 417 -11.89 9.58 -16.60
CA GLY A 417 -12.68 10.43 -15.73
C GLY A 417 -13.22 9.74 -14.46
N ASN A 418 -13.18 8.40 -14.39
CA ASN A 418 -13.60 7.65 -13.22
C ASN A 418 -12.45 7.39 -12.24
N LEU A 419 -11.21 7.66 -12.64
CA LEU A 419 -10.02 7.39 -11.84
C LEU A 419 -9.50 8.67 -11.16
N GLU A 420 -9.55 8.73 -9.84
CA GLU A 420 -8.96 9.81 -9.04
C GLU A 420 -7.48 9.51 -8.72
N SER A 421 -7.16 8.24 -8.41
CA SER A 421 -5.78 7.83 -8.16
C SER A 421 -5.53 6.39 -8.60
N VAL A 422 -4.31 6.15 -9.12
CA VAL A 422 -3.83 4.82 -9.53
C VAL A 422 -2.54 4.52 -8.80
N ASN A 423 -2.62 3.62 -7.84
CA ASN A 423 -1.50 3.10 -7.07
C ASN A 423 -1.48 1.57 -7.16
N ALA A 424 -0.39 0.96 -6.75
CA ALA A 424 -0.30 -0.49 -6.65
C ALA A 424 0.45 -0.91 -5.38
N CYS A 425 0.34 -2.17 -5.05
CA CYS A 425 1.27 -2.90 -4.20
C CYS A 425 1.72 -4.14 -4.96
N THR A 426 2.53 -4.98 -4.36
CA THR A 426 3.17 -6.14 -5.00
C THR A 426 2.25 -6.98 -5.89
N THR A 427 0.94 -7.07 -5.56
CA THR A 427 0.00 -7.95 -6.27
C THR A 427 -1.34 -7.33 -6.62
N ARG A 428 -1.56 -6.04 -6.29
CA ARG A 428 -2.87 -5.39 -6.46
C ARG A 428 -2.72 -3.97 -6.99
N LEU A 429 -3.58 -3.58 -7.91
CA LEU A 429 -3.89 -2.18 -8.14
C LEU A 429 -4.71 -1.65 -6.95
N ARG A 430 -4.34 -0.49 -6.46
CA ARG A 430 -5.10 0.27 -5.44
C ARG A 430 -5.59 1.54 -6.08
N LEU A 431 -6.88 1.60 -6.31
CA LEU A 431 -7.52 2.63 -7.10
C LEU A 431 -8.48 3.43 -6.22
N THR A 432 -8.53 4.74 -6.45
CA THR A 432 -9.65 5.55 -6.01
C THR A 432 -10.49 5.88 -7.24
N VAL A 433 -11.76 5.52 -7.21
CA VAL A 433 -12.71 5.71 -8.31
C VAL A 433 -13.85 6.61 -7.86
N HIS A 434 -14.36 7.44 -8.76
CA HIS A 434 -15.51 8.30 -8.48
C HIS A 434 -16.81 7.49 -8.42
N ASN A 435 -16.95 6.49 -9.30
CA ASN A 435 -18.16 5.67 -9.40
C ASN A 435 -17.82 4.18 -9.57
N GLN A 436 -18.14 3.38 -8.56
CA GLN A 436 -17.94 1.92 -8.57
C GLN A 436 -18.86 1.20 -9.59
N SER A 437 -20.01 1.75 -9.93
CA SER A 437 -20.94 1.13 -10.90
C SER A 437 -20.44 1.25 -12.35
N ALA A 438 -19.50 2.17 -12.63
CA ALA A 438 -18.86 2.29 -13.94
C ALA A 438 -17.74 1.24 -14.16
N VAL A 439 -17.36 0.51 -13.11
CA VAL A 439 -16.31 -0.51 -13.18
C VAL A 439 -16.88 -1.83 -13.70
N SER A 440 -16.29 -2.35 -14.77
CA SER A 440 -16.68 -3.64 -15.34
C SER A 440 -15.84 -4.78 -14.76
N ASP A 441 -16.39 -5.53 -13.81
CA ASP A 441 -15.75 -6.70 -13.21
C ASP A 441 -15.42 -7.78 -14.25
N ALA A 442 -16.31 -7.94 -15.25
CA ALA A 442 -16.10 -8.89 -16.33
C ALA A 442 -14.89 -8.53 -17.21
N ALA A 443 -14.76 -7.24 -17.58
CA ALA A 443 -13.64 -6.75 -18.37
C ALA A 443 -12.33 -6.85 -17.60
N LEU A 444 -12.31 -6.51 -16.30
CA LEU A 444 -11.11 -6.65 -15.46
C LEU A 444 -10.67 -8.12 -15.33
N LYS A 445 -11.62 -9.04 -15.17
CA LYS A 445 -11.32 -10.49 -15.17
C LYS A 445 -10.76 -10.94 -16.52
N ALA A 446 -11.30 -10.45 -17.65
CA ALA A 446 -10.79 -10.75 -18.98
C ALA A 446 -9.35 -10.21 -19.18
N LEU A 447 -8.96 -9.13 -18.50
CA LEU A 447 -7.62 -8.56 -18.48
C LEU A 447 -6.67 -9.25 -17.49
N GLY A 448 -7.12 -10.30 -16.80
CA GLY A 448 -6.30 -11.09 -15.89
C GLY A 448 -6.48 -10.76 -14.39
N ALA A 449 -7.50 -9.99 -14.02
CA ALA A 449 -7.80 -9.78 -12.61
C ALA A 449 -8.27 -11.09 -11.94
N ILE A 450 -7.57 -11.48 -10.88
CA ILE A 450 -7.85 -12.67 -10.07
C ILE A 450 -9.04 -12.43 -9.13
N GLY A 451 -9.19 -11.19 -8.67
CA GLY A 451 -10.27 -10.80 -7.76
C GLY A 451 -10.31 -9.29 -7.54
N MET A 452 -11.42 -8.83 -6.97
CA MET A 452 -11.63 -7.41 -6.64
C MET A 452 -12.14 -7.28 -5.22
N VAL A 453 -11.65 -6.27 -4.51
CA VAL A 453 -12.08 -5.91 -3.15
C VAL A 453 -12.48 -4.43 -3.15
N ARG A 454 -13.64 -4.13 -2.58
CA ARG A 454 -14.17 -2.76 -2.46
C ARG A 454 -14.20 -2.33 -0.99
N PRO A 455 -13.10 -1.77 -0.45
CA PRO A 455 -13.00 -1.40 0.97
C PRO A 455 -13.93 -0.25 1.36
N SER A 456 -14.24 0.64 0.41
CA SER A 456 -15.14 1.78 0.59
C SER A 456 -15.86 2.11 -0.73
N PRO A 457 -16.88 2.99 -0.74
CA PRO A 457 -17.59 3.39 -1.96
C PRO A 457 -16.69 3.98 -3.05
N THR A 458 -15.52 4.51 -2.71
CA THR A 458 -14.57 5.09 -3.65
C THR A 458 -13.28 4.29 -3.81
N ALA A 459 -12.99 3.34 -2.92
CA ALA A 459 -11.76 2.55 -2.99
C ALA A 459 -12.00 1.19 -3.65
N LEU A 460 -11.18 0.87 -4.65
CA LEU A 460 -11.19 -0.40 -5.36
C LEU A 460 -9.78 -1.01 -5.34
N GLN A 461 -9.69 -2.29 -5.03
CA GLN A 461 -8.46 -3.06 -5.16
C GLN A 461 -8.68 -4.18 -6.20
N VAL A 462 -7.84 -4.21 -7.24
CA VAL A 462 -7.86 -5.24 -8.27
C VAL A 462 -6.64 -6.12 -8.11
N ILE A 463 -6.84 -7.39 -7.83
CA ILE A 463 -5.77 -8.37 -7.61
C ILE A 463 -5.36 -8.93 -8.97
N ILE A 464 -4.11 -8.65 -9.38
CA ILE A 464 -3.57 -9.04 -10.69
C ILE A 464 -2.21 -9.74 -10.61
N GLY A 465 -1.69 -9.95 -9.40
CA GLY A 465 -0.41 -10.60 -9.20
C GLY A 465 0.79 -9.65 -9.31
N PRO A 466 2.03 -10.19 -9.46
CA PRO A 466 3.28 -9.42 -9.30
C PRO A 466 3.49 -8.32 -10.35
N ILE A 467 2.71 -8.29 -11.42
CA ILE A 467 2.76 -7.23 -12.46
C ILE A 467 1.97 -5.96 -12.09
N ALA A 468 1.37 -5.91 -10.89
CA ALA A 468 0.49 -4.81 -10.48
C ALA A 468 1.16 -3.43 -10.55
N GLU A 469 2.40 -3.32 -10.06
CA GLU A 469 3.13 -2.05 -10.09
C GLU A 469 3.46 -1.62 -11.53
N GLN A 470 3.81 -2.58 -12.39
CA GLN A 470 4.07 -2.30 -13.79
C GLN A 470 2.82 -1.76 -14.48
N ILE A 471 1.67 -2.43 -14.32
CA ILE A 471 0.39 -1.98 -14.92
C ILE A 471 -0.03 -0.62 -14.35
N ALA A 472 0.15 -0.37 -13.04
CA ALA A 472 -0.13 0.93 -12.47
C ALA A 472 0.76 2.04 -13.06
N GLY A 473 2.03 1.73 -13.30
CA GLY A 473 2.97 2.63 -13.99
C GLY A 473 2.51 2.95 -15.41
N GLU A 474 2.20 1.92 -16.19
CA GLU A 474 1.67 2.07 -17.56
C GLU A 474 0.35 2.86 -17.60
N MET A 475 -0.55 2.63 -16.63
CA MET A 475 -1.81 3.38 -16.52
C MET A 475 -1.56 4.86 -16.18
N ARG A 476 -0.66 5.17 -15.26
CA ARG A 476 -0.31 6.55 -14.92
C ARG A 476 0.29 7.29 -16.13
N GLU A 477 1.19 6.64 -16.85
CA GLU A 477 1.77 7.17 -18.08
C GLU A 477 0.71 7.39 -19.17
N ALA A 478 -0.18 6.41 -19.38
CA ALA A 478 -1.27 6.54 -20.34
C ALA A 478 -2.23 7.69 -20.00
N LEU A 479 -2.54 7.88 -18.70
CA LEU A 479 -3.39 8.98 -18.23
C LEU A 479 -2.72 10.35 -18.41
N GLN A 480 -1.39 10.45 -18.26
CA GLN A 480 -0.64 11.69 -18.49
C GLN A 480 -0.50 12.06 -19.97
N ASN A 481 -0.39 11.05 -20.84
CA ASN A 481 -0.19 11.22 -22.27
C ASN A 481 -1.49 11.29 -23.09
N MET A 482 -2.66 11.18 -22.45
CA MET A 482 -3.94 11.37 -23.12
C MET A 482 -4.19 12.87 -23.35
N PRO A 483 -4.39 13.31 -24.61
CA PRO A 483 -4.80 14.69 -24.90
C PRO A 483 -6.08 15.04 -24.14
N LEU A 484 -6.22 16.29 -23.68
CA LEU A 484 -7.39 16.80 -22.98
C LEU A 484 -8.70 16.58 -23.78
N ASP A 485 -8.61 16.60 -25.12
CA ASP A 485 -9.71 16.32 -26.02
C ASP A 485 -10.12 14.83 -26.08
N ALA A 486 -9.18 13.91 -25.82
CA ALA A 486 -9.47 12.48 -25.72
C ALA A 486 -10.12 12.10 -24.38
N GLN A 487 -9.92 12.90 -23.34
CA GLN A 487 -10.66 12.79 -22.08
C GLN A 487 -12.15 13.13 -22.29
N ALA A 488 -12.46 14.08 -23.17
CA ALA A 488 -13.83 14.42 -23.58
C ALA A 488 -14.43 13.39 -24.55
N ALA A 489 -13.64 12.86 -25.50
CA ALA A 489 -14.09 11.90 -26.51
C ALA A 489 -14.27 10.46 -25.95
N ALA A 490 -13.52 10.06 -24.92
CA ALA A 490 -13.70 8.76 -24.25
C ALA A 490 -15.03 8.68 -23.48
N VAL A 491 -15.56 9.82 -23.06
CA VAL A 491 -16.93 9.93 -22.51
C VAL A 491 -17.98 9.70 -23.62
N THR A 492 -17.67 10.02 -24.90
CA THR A 492 -18.56 9.84 -26.05
C THR A 492 -18.42 8.47 -26.73
N ALA A 493 -17.26 7.83 -26.69
CA ALA A 493 -17.01 6.52 -27.34
C ALA A 493 -17.58 5.33 -26.55
N THR A 494 -17.90 5.48 -25.28
CA THR A 494 -18.62 4.46 -24.49
C THR A 494 -20.11 4.37 -24.86
N ALA A 495 -20.61 5.26 -25.73
CA ALA A 495 -21.98 5.27 -26.20
C ALA A 495 -22.23 4.41 -27.47
N SER A 496 -21.20 3.73 -28.04
CA SER A 496 -21.35 3.04 -29.33
C SER A 496 -20.93 1.56 -29.35
N MET A 497 -21.10 0.82 -28.25
CA MET A 497 -21.16 -0.64 -28.30
C MET A 497 -22.60 -1.12 -28.03
N PRO A 498 -23.17 -2.05 -28.80
CA PRO A 498 -24.55 -2.48 -28.60
C PRO A 498 -24.62 -3.31 -27.29
N VAL A 499 -25.23 -2.70 -26.30
CA VAL A 499 -25.66 -3.37 -25.05
C VAL A 499 -26.98 -4.10 -25.38
N PRO A 500 -27.19 -5.37 -24.96
CA PRO A 500 -28.52 -5.97 -25.02
C PRO A 500 -29.48 -5.12 -24.21
N ALA A 501 -30.63 -4.81 -24.80
CA ALA A 501 -31.65 -3.93 -24.29
C ALA A 501 -32.04 -4.25 -22.84
N ALA A 502 -31.51 -3.45 -21.92
CA ALA A 502 -32.15 -3.19 -20.64
C ALA A 502 -33.00 -1.95 -20.78
N ALA A 503 -34.19 -1.97 -20.23
CA ALA A 503 -35.24 -0.98 -20.43
C ALA A 503 -34.72 0.46 -20.36
N ALA A 504 -35.05 1.24 -21.39
CA ALA A 504 -34.74 2.66 -21.52
C ALA A 504 -35.27 3.43 -20.30
N GLU A 505 -34.39 4.05 -19.53
CA GLU A 505 -34.80 5.13 -18.61
C GLU A 505 -35.37 6.30 -19.46
N PRO A 506 -36.47 6.92 -19.05
CA PRO A 506 -37.08 7.99 -19.82
C PRO A 506 -36.09 9.18 -19.92
N THR A 507 -35.63 9.46 -21.13
CA THR A 507 -34.92 10.70 -21.47
C THR A 507 -35.90 11.86 -21.32
N ILE A 508 -35.68 12.69 -20.29
CA ILE A 508 -36.43 13.95 -20.17
C ILE A 508 -35.94 14.84 -21.32
N PRO A 509 -36.84 15.26 -22.25
CA PRO A 509 -36.47 16.21 -23.30
C PRO A 509 -36.05 17.55 -22.68
N PRO A 510 -35.28 18.39 -23.40
CA PRO A 510 -34.99 19.75 -22.93
C PRO A 510 -36.31 20.46 -22.60
N LEU A 511 -36.32 21.21 -21.49
CA LEU A 511 -37.50 22.00 -21.15
C LEU A 511 -37.85 22.92 -22.30
N ASP A 512 -39.11 22.90 -22.69
CA ASP A 512 -39.61 23.82 -23.69
C ASP A 512 -39.68 25.26 -23.14
N ARG A 513 -39.97 26.22 -24.02
CA ARG A 513 -39.94 27.64 -23.65
C ARG A 513 -41.02 28.00 -22.61
N ALA A 514 -42.16 27.30 -22.60
CA ALA A 514 -43.21 27.47 -21.61
C ALA A 514 -42.76 26.93 -20.24
N GLN A 515 -42.18 25.72 -20.20
CA GLN A 515 -41.62 25.11 -18.98
C GLN A 515 -40.48 25.94 -18.40
N ILE A 516 -39.67 26.63 -19.22
CA ILE A 516 -38.61 27.52 -18.74
C ILE A 516 -39.21 28.81 -18.15
N GLN A 517 -40.33 29.30 -18.69
CA GLN A 517 -41.07 30.40 -18.07
C GLN A 517 -41.69 30.00 -16.74
N ASP A 518 -42.23 28.79 -16.62
CA ASP A 518 -42.73 28.24 -15.36
C ASP A 518 -41.60 28.05 -14.35
N LEU A 519 -40.42 27.62 -14.81
CA LEU A 519 -39.21 27.53 -13.96
C LEU A 519 -38.81 28.93 -13.44
N LEU A 520 -38.85 29.94 -14.31
CA LEU A 520 -38.53 31.32 -13.97
C LEU A 520 -39.50 31.85 -12.91
N ALA A 521 -40.81 31.62 -13.09
CA ALA A 521 -41.85 31.98 -12.13
C ALA A 521 -41.68 31.26 -10.79
N ALA A 522 -41.35 29.95 -10.82
CA ALA A 522 -41.08 29.16 -9.63
C ALA A 522 -39.85 29.63 -8.84
N LEU A 523 -38.89 30.27 -9.50
CA LEU A 523 -37.69 30.85 -8.89
C LEU A 523 -37.93 32.26 -8.33
N GLY A 524 -39.14 32.85 -8.51
CA GLY A 524 -39.51 34.16 -8.03
C GLY A 524 -39.22 35.29 -9.01
N ASP A 525 -39.35 34.99 -10.31
CA ASP A 525 -39.13 35.83 -11.46
C ASP A 525 -37.68 36.27 -11.73
N ALA A 526 -37.46 36.90 -12.89
CA ALA A 526 -36.14 37.34 -13.33
C ALA A 526 -35.43 38.24 -12.32
N ALA A 527 -36.16 39.07 -11.60
CA ALA A 527 -35.61 39.98 -10.56
C ALA A 527 -35.01 39.26 -9.33
N ASN A 528 -35.36 37.99 -9.10
CA ASN A 528 -34.86 37.18 -8.03
C ASN A 528 -33.59 36.36 -8.39
N ILE A 529 -33.23 36.32 -9.66
CA ILE A 529 -32.07 35.54 -10.15
C ILE A 529 -30.91 36.50 -10.39
N ARG A 530 -29.80 36.28 -9.69
CA ARG A 530 -28.57 37.06 -9.89
C ARG A 530 -27.67 36.49 -10.96
N GLU A 531 -27.54 35.15 -10.99
CA GLU A 531 -26.64 34.47 -11.92
C GLU A 531 -27.13 33.04 -12.18
N VAL A 532 -26.95 32.58 -13.42
CA VAL A 532 -27.21 31.20 -13.81
C VAL A 532 -25.98 30.61 -14.48
N THR A 533 -25.36 29.64 -13.80
CA THR A 533 -24.29 28.83 -14.36
C THR A 533 -24.76 27.40 -14.58
N THR A 534 -24.15 26.72 -15.56
CA THR A 534 -24.53 25.35 -15.94
C THR A 534 -23.40 24.36 -15.66
N ALA A 535 -23.77 23.21 -15.13
CA ALA A 535 -22.92 22.02 -15.10
C ALA A 535 -23.59 20.92 -15.93
N SER A 536 -22.90 19.83 -16.23
CA SER A 536 -23.37 18.78 -17.16
C SER A 536 -24.77 18.22 -16.88
N SER A 537 -25.25 18.29 -15.64
CA SER A 537 -26.57 17.73 -15.26
C SER A 537 -27.44 18.66 -14.42
N ARG A 538 -27.01 19.89 -14.15
CA ARG A 538 -27.69 20.80 -13.23
C ARG A 538 -27.50 22.28 -13.59
N LEU A 539 -28.47 23.10 -13.23
CA LEU A 539 -28.32 24.54 -13.17
C LEU A 539 -27.87 24.92 -11.75
N ARG A 540 -26.93 25.83 -11.65
CA ARG A 540 -26.55 26.50 -10.40
C ARG A 540 -27.07 27.93 -10.50
N ILE A 541 -28.02 28.28 -9.66
CA ILE A 541 -28.75 29.55 -9.74
C ILE A 541 -28.47 30.33 -8.46
N SER A 542 -27.88 31.51 -8.60
CA SER A 542 -27.72 32.45 -7.49
C SER A 542 -29.00 33.25 -7.32
N ILE A 543 -29.61 33.17 -6.14
CA ILE A 543 -30.92 33.72 -5.80
C ILE A 543 -30.76 34.96 -4.89
N ALA A 544 -31.52 35.99 -5.12
CA ALA A 544 -31.49 37.21 -4.32
C ALA A 544 -32.24 37.04 -2.99
N ASP A 545 -33.43 36.44 -3.01
CA ASP A 545 -34.24 36.12 -1.80
C ASP A 545 -34.84 34.72 -1.93
N ALA A 546 -34.34 33.81 -1.07
CA ALA A 546 -34.76 32.39 -1.03
C ALA A 546 -36.27 32.23 -0.70
N ARG A 547 -36.90 33.18 -0.02
CA ARG A 547 -38.32 33.11 0.35
C ARG A 547 -39.25 33.25 -0.86
N ARG A 548 -38.76 33.79 -1.95
CA ARG A 548 -39.53 33.97 -3.21
C ARG A 548 -39.50 32.71 -4.09
N VAL A 549 -38.69 31.71 -3.73
CA VAL A 549 -38.62 30.44 -4.46
C VAL A 549 -39.78 29.54 -4.03
N ASN A 550 -40.59 29.11 -4.99
CA ASN A 550 -41.71 28.20 -4.76
C ASN A 550 -41.25 26.73 -4.98
N ALA A 551 -40.94 26.03 -3.88
CA ALA A 551 -40.44 24.64 -3.93
C ALA A 551 -41.48 23.65 -4.51
N GLU A 552 -42.79 23.88 -4.27
CA GLU A 552 -43.86 23.01 -4.81
C GLU A 552 -44.00 23.18 -6.33
N ALA A 553 -43.86 24.40 -6.81
CA ALA A 553 -43.87 24.66 -8.25
C ALA A 553 -42.68 24.03 -8.96
N LEU A 554 -41.47 24.06 -8.34
CA LEU A 554 -40.28 23.36 -8.84
C LEU A 554 -40.49 21.85 -8.94
N GLN A 555 -41.16 21.24 -7.94
CA GLN A 555 -41.48 19.81 -7.98
C GLN A 555 -42.45 19.43 -9.08
N ARG A 556 -43.46 20.30 -9.38
CA ARG A 556 -44.46 20.05 -10.42
C ARG A 556 -43.89 20.12 -11.84
N LEU A 557 -42.75 20.76 -12.05
CA LEU A 557 -42.05 20.80 -13.32
C LEU A 557 -41.42 19.48 -13.77
N GLY A 558 -41.52 18.40 -12.97
CA GLY A 558 -40.98 17.09 -13.31
C GLY A 558 -39.47 17.04 -13.34
N LEU A 559 -38.78 17.96 -12.65
CA LEU A 559 -37.34 18.03 -12.55
C LEU A 559 -36.83 16.87 -11.70
N ARG A 560 -35.58 16.45 -11.95
CA ARG A 560 -34.94 15.36 -11.18
C ARG A 560 -34.69 15.71 -9.71
N GLY A 561 -34.80 16.99 -9.35
CA GLY A 561 -34.70 17.48 -7.97
C GLY A 561 -34.13 18.89 -7.88
N SER A 562 -34.27 19.51 -6.72
CA SER A 562 -33.64 20.78 -6.38
C SER A 562 -33.05 20.72 -4.97
N THR A 563 -31.92 21.38 -4.73
CA THR A 563 -31.28 21.42 -3.41
C THR A 563 -30.57 22.75 -3.21
N TRP A 564 -30.67 23.30 -1.99
CA TRP A 564 -29.89 24.45 -1.55
C TRP A 564 -28.49 24.01 -1.15
N VAL A 565 -27.48 24.62 -1.78
CA VAL A 565 -26.05 24.37 -1.47
C VAL A 565 -25.47 25.46 -0.61
N ALA A 566 -26.04 26.67 -0.71
CA ALA A 566 -25.78 27.81 0.17
C ALA A 566 -27.09 28.60 0.35
N PRO A 567 -27.20 29.53 1.31
CA PRO A 567 -28.42 30.30 1.54
C PRO A 567 -28.90 31.09 0.34
N ASP A 568 -28.01 31.38 -0.61
CA ASP A 568 -28.26 32.14 -1.84
C ASP A 568 -27.98 31.33 -3.13
N CYS A 569 -27.71 30.02 -3.04
CA CYS A 569 -27.36 29.17 -4.17
C CYS A 569 -28.24 27.93 -4.22
N LEU A 570 -29.09 27.85 -5.25
CA LEU A 570 -29.96 26.73 -5.54
C LEU A 570 -29.39 25.90 -6.69
N HIS A 571 -29.28 24.60 -6.52
CA HIS A 571 -29.00 23.66 -7.59
C HIS A 571 -30.29 22.99 -8.06
N VAL A 572 -30.58 23.10 -9.35
CA VAL A 572 -31.74 22.46 -10.01
C VAL A 572 -31.20 21.35 -10.92
N ILE A 573 -31.58 20.10 -10.64
CA ILE A 573 -31.06 18.91 -11.33
C ILE A 573 -32.00 18.59 -12.50
N ILE A 574 -31.52 18.79 -13.74
CA ILE A 574 -32.30 18.61 -14.98
C ILE A 574 -31.81 17.38 -15.77
N GLY A 575 -30.57 16.90 -15.49
CA GLY A 575 -29.94 15.88 -16.29
C GLY A 575 -29.23 16.43 -17.52
N PRO A 576 -29.08 15.63 -18.61
CA PRO A 576 -28.32 16.02 -19.81
C PRO A 576 -28.80 17.30 -20.51
N ALA A 577 -30.04 17.69 -20.28
CA ALA A 577 -30.64 18.91 -20.85
C ALA A 577 -30.24 20.22 -20.15
N ALA A 578 -29.47 20.14 -19.03
CA ALA A 578 -29.12 21.33 -18.25
C ALA A 578 -28.33 22.41 -19.03
N PRO A 579 -27.37 22.10 -19.92
CA PRO A 579 -26.70 23.12 -20.72
C PRO A 579 -27.64 23.88 -21.66
N ALA A 580 -28.55 23.18 -22.37
CA ALA A 580 -29.52 23.77 -23.30
C ALA A 580 -30.54 24.62 -22.51
N THR A 581 -31.14 24.08 -21.45
CA THR A 581 -32.08 24.80 -20.59
C THR A 581 -31.45 26.05 -19.96
N GLY A 582 -30.19 25.97 -19.53
CA GLY A 582 -29.49 27.11 -18.95
C GLY A 582 -29.14 28.19 -19.98
N ALA A 583 -28.91 27.84 -21.25
CA ALA A 583 -28.71 28.80 -22.33
C ALA A 583 -29.99 29.60 -22.59
N THR A 584 -31.13 28.90 -22.74
CA THR A 584 -32.44 29.55 -22.96
C THR A 584 -32.88 30.38 -21.74
N LEU A 585 -32.61 29.92 -20.53
CA LEU A 585 -32.91 30.68 -19.30
C LEU A 585 -32.11 32.01 -19.25
N ARG A 586 -30.83 31.99 -19.62
CA ARG A 586 -30.00 33.20 -19.68
C ARG A 586 -30.48 34.17 -20.78
N GLU A 587 -30.91 33.65 -21.91
CA GLU A 587 -31.50 34.46 -22.99
C GLU A 587 -32.75 35.21 -22.49
N LEU A 588 -33.67 34.51 -21.81
CA LEU A 588 -34.88 35.13 -21.25
C LEU A 588 -34.55 36.17 -20.17
N LEU A 589 -33.54 35.92 -19.35
CA LEU A 589 -33.07 36.89 -18.34
C LEU A 589 -32.48 38.15 -19.00
N SER A 590 -31.74 38.00 -20.10
CA SER A 590 -31.15 39.13 -20.82
C SER A 590 -32.23 40.01 -21.48
N VAL A 591 -33.29 39.38 -22.02
CA VAL A 591 -34.44 40.07 -22.59
C VAL A 591 -35.23 40.81 -21.48
N ALA A 592 -35.44 40.17 -20.33
CA ALA A 592 -36.12 40.80 -19.20
C ALA A 592 -35.34 42.02 -18.65
N ALA A 593 -34.02 41.95 -18.64
CA ALA A 593 -33.16 43.05 -18.21
C ALA A 593 -33.09 44.22 -19.22
N SER A 594 -33.43 44.00 -20.50
CA SER A 594 -33.48 45.05 -21.52
C SER A 594 -34.83 45.80 -21.59
N ILE A 595 -35.87 45.29 -20.90
CA ILE A 595 -37.23 45.85 -20.87
C ILE A 595 -37.46 46.59 -19.53
N ALA A 596 -36.68 46.32 -18.48
CA ALA A 596 -36.71 47.00 -17.19
C ALA A 596 -35.76 48.20 -17.14
#